data_e89488c2929d20423cd2d9d33310997a
#
_entry.id   e89488c2929d20423cd2d9d33310997a
#
_cell.length_a   1.000
_cell.length_b   1.000
_cell.length_c   1.000
_cell.angle_alpha   90.00
_cell.angle_beta   90.00
_cell.angle_gamma   90.00
#
_symmetry.space_group_name_H-M   'P 1'
#
loop_
_entity.id
_entity.type
_entity.pdbx_description
1 polymer ?
#
loop_
_entity_poly.entity_id
_entity_poly.type
_entity_poly.pdbx_seq_one_letter_code
_entity_poly.pdbx_strand_id
1 'polypeptide(L)'
;MEAAAGLCPRVKLLLDEMYSPRIAQQLRMRGHDVDAVAARENLRTRPDPVIFASAQVETRAVVTENIPDFRRWGRTRIQTSRSHAGLIFTQNARFPRGHPRTPGRLVTALDELLTSGIDLTNREYWLA
;
A
#
# COMPACT_ATOMS: atom_id res chain seq x y z
N MET A 1 10.77 6.37 -26.57
CA MET A 1 10.54 6.65 -26.07
C MET A 1 10.76 6.79 -25.21
N GLU A 2 11.02 6.72 -25.23
CA GLU A 2 11.04 6.90 -24.50
C GLU A 2 10.64 6.91 -23.59
N ALA A 3 10.58 6.80 -24.31
CA ALA A 3 9.59 7.12 -23.38
C ALA A 3 9.78 6.58 -22.04
N ALA A 4 9.62 5.44 -21.89
CA ALA A 4 9.79 4.86 -20.59
C ALA A 4 11.15 5.18 -20.00
N ALA A 5 12.05 5.54 -20.83
CA ALA A 5 13.38 5.91 -20.35
C ALA A 5 13.27 7.04 -19.35
N GLY A 6 13.83 6.84 -18.17
CA GLY A 6 13.79 7.83 -17.12
C GLY A 6 12.49 7.91 -16.34
N LEU A 7 11.48 7.15 -16.72
CA LEU A 7 10.24 7.11 -15.95
C LEU A 7 10.38 6.16 -14.76
N CYS A 8 9.93 6.62 -13.61
CA CYS A 8 9.86 5.74 -12.45
C CYS A 8 8.80 4.65 -12.68
N PRO A 9 9.06 3.41 -12.25
CA PRO A 9 8.03 2.39 -12.29
C PRO A 9 6.82 2.86 -11.50
N ARG A 10 5.64 2.49 -11.95
CA ARG A 10 4.43 2.80 -11.22
C ARG A 10 4.45 2.12 -9.86
N VAL A 11 4.05 2.85 -8.84
CA VAL A 11 3.88 2.28 -7.52
C VAL A 11 2.69 1.33 -7.54
N LYS A 12 2.92 0.11 -7.07
CA LYS A 12 1.87 -0.89 -6.88
C LYS A 12 1.54 -0.97 -5.40
N LEU A 13 0.29 -1.25 -5.08
CA LEU A 13 -0.16 -1.30 -3.69
C LEU A 13 -0.68 -2.67 -3.31
N LEU A 14 -0.54 -2.99 -2.03
CA LEU A 14 -1.23 -4.09 -1.38
C LEU A 14 -1.97 -3.51 -0.17
N LEU A 15 -3.30 -3.58 -0.19
CA LEU A 15 -4.12 -3.11 0.92
C LEU A 15 -4.21 -4.20 1.98
N ASP A 16 -3.81 -3.89 3.21
CA ASP A 16 -3.87 -4.82 4.32
C ASP A 16 -5.30 -5.27 4.59
N GLU A 17 -5.45 -6.29 5.42
CA GLU A 17 -6.73 -7.03 5.55
C GLU A 17 -7.89 -6.19 6.06
N MET A 18 -7.61 -5.10 6.79
CA MET A 18 -8.67 -4.24 7.31
C MET A 18 -9.39 -3.43 6.23
N TYR A 19 -8.87 -3.36 5.01
CA TYR A 19 -9.49 -2.57 3.95
C TYR A 19 -10.38 -3.43 3.06
N SER A 20 -11.52 -2.87 2.66
CA SER A 20 -12.43 -3.55 1.74
C SER A 20 -11.78 -3.76 0.39
N PRO A 21 -11.94 -4.94 -0.24
CA PRO A 21 -11.49 -5.16 -1.61
C PRO A 21 -12.08 -4.19 -2.63
N ARG A 22 -13.21 -3.56 -2.33
CA ARG A 22 -13.80 -2.56 -3.22
C ARG A 22 -12.88 -1.36 -3.44
N ILE A 23 -12.07 -1.01 -2.43
CA ILE A 23 -11.11 0.09 -2.57
C ILE A 23 -10.10 -0.26 -3.67
N ALA A 24 -9.58 -1.48 -3.67
CA ALA A 24 -8.66 -1.95 -4.70
C ALA A 24 -9.33 -1.94 -6.07
N GLN A 25 -10.58 -2.41 -6.16
CA GLN A 25 -11.33 -2.42 -7.41
C GLN A 25 -11.48 -1.01 -7.98
N GLN A 26 -11.86 -0.06 -7.14
CA GLN A 26 -12.01 1.35 -7.56
C GLN A 26 -10.69 1.92 -8.08
N LEU A 27 -9.60 1.62 -7.40
CA LEU A 27 -8.28 2.10 -7.83
C LEU A 27 -7.84 1.45 -9.13
N ARG A 28 -8.12 0.16 -9.32
CA ARG A 28 -7.83 -0.51 -10.59
C ARG A 28 -8.62 0.11 -11.74
N MET A 29 -9.86 0.50 -11.50
CA MET A 29 -10.67 1.18 -12.51
C MET A 29 -10.09 2.53 -12.91
N ARG A 30 -9.28 3.13 -12.04
CA ARG A 30 -8.57 4.38 -12.32
C ARG A 30 -7.18 4.15 -12.92
N GLY A 31 -6.83 2.90 -13.24
CA GLY A 31 -5.58 2.57 -13.91
C GLY A 31 -4.42 2.22 -13.00
N HIS A 32 -4.66 2.05 -11.70
CA HIS A 32 -3.62 1.69 -10.74
C HIS A 32 -3.53 0.19 -10.53
N ASP A 33 -2.33 -0.30 -10.20
CA ASP A 33 -2.10 -1.71 -9.89
C ASP A 33 -2.21 -1.89 -8.36
N VAL A 34 -3.37 -2.35 -7.91
CA VAL A 34 -3.68 -2.47 -6.49
C VAL A 34 -4.34 -3.81 -6.23
N ASP A 35 -3.81 -4.54 -5.24
CA ASP A 35 -4.42 -5.76 -4.73
C ASP A 35 -4.86 -5.56 -3.29
N ALA A 36 -5.80 -6.38 -2.84
CA ALA A 36 -6.26 -6.39 -1.46
C ALA A 36 -6.01 -7.75 -0.84
N VAL A 37 -5.40 -7.76 0.36
CA VAL A 37 -5.18 -9.00 1.11
C VAL A 37 -6.48 -9.77 1.30
N ALA A 38 -7.56 -9.07 1.63
CA ALA A 38 -8.86 -9.69 1.91
C ALA A 38 -9.44 -10.43 0.69
N ALA A 39 -8.98 -10.12 -0.53
CA ALA A 39 -9.44 -10.76 -1.75
C ALA A 39 -8.51 -11.88 -2.23
N ARG A 40 -7.38 -12.11 -1.57
CA ARG A 40 -6.40 -13.12 -1.98
C ARG A 40 -6.39 -14.28 -1.01
N GLU A 41 -6.77 -15.47 -1.50
CA GLU A 41 -6.84 -16.67 -0.66
C GLU A 41 -5.51 -17.01 0.00
N ASN A 42 -4.40 -16.76 -0.71
CA ASN A 42 -3.08 -17.07 -0.19
C ASN A 42 -2.58 -16.08 0.85
N LEU A 43 -3.27 -14.98 1.06
CA LEU A 43 -2.83 -13.94 1.99
C LEU A 43 -3.81 -13.66 3.12
N ARG A 44 -5.12 -13.73 2.85
CA ARG A 44 -6.09 -13.43 3.90
C ARG A 44 -5.92 -14.39 5.09
N THR A 45 -6.10 -13.85 6.28
CA THR A 45 -5.90 -14.55 7.56
C THR A 45 -4.46 -14.98 7.83
N ARG A 46 -3.50 -14.59 6.98
CA ARG A 46 -2.10 -14.87 7.25
C ARG A 46 -1.53 -13.83 8.22
N PRO A 47 -0.50 -14.20 9.00
CA PRO A 47 0.16 -13.23 9.88
C PRO A 47 0.78 -12.07 9.10
N ASP A 48 0.84 -10.90 9.73
CA ASP A 48 1.37 -9.70 9.10
C ASP A 48 2.79 -9.86 8.52
N PRO A 49 3.73 -10.61 9.14
CA PRO A 49 5.04 -10.82 8.51
C PRO A 49 4.95 -11.48 7.14
N VAL A 50 4.00 -12.39 6.93
CA VAL A 50 3.77 -13.03 5.63
C VAL A 50 3.26 -12.00 4.62
N ILE A 51 2.34 -11.13 5.05
CA ILE A 51 1.82 -10.06 4.21
C ILE A 51 2.95 -9.13 3.77
N PHE A 52 3.77 -8.70 4.72
CA PHE A 52 4.90 -7.81 4.42
C PHE A 52 5.87 -8.47 3.43
N ALA A 53 6.24 -9.73 3.68
CA ALA A 53 7.16 -10.45 2.80
C ALA A 53 6.60 -10.61 1.38
N SER A 54 5.32 -10.95 1.26
CA SER A 54 4.66 -11.08 -0.03
C SER A 54 4.66 -9.75 -0.80
N ALA A 55 4.43 -8.66 -0.11
CA ALA A 55 4.46 -7.33 -0.72
C ALA A 55 5.85 -7.03 -1.29
N GLN A 56 6.91 -7.41 -0.58
CA GLN A 56 8.27 -7.18 -1.08
C GLN A 56 8.55 -8.00 -2.34
N VAL A 57 8.14 -9.26 -2.36
CA VAL A 57 8.32 -10.12 -3.54
C VAL A 57 7.64 -9.50 -4.76
N GLU A 58 6.47 -8.91 -4.58
CA GLU A 58 5.70 -8.32 -5.67
C GLU A 58 6.04 -6.84 -5.91
N THR A 59 6.91 -6.28 -5.12
CA THR A 59 7.28 -4.85 -5.17
C THR A 59 6.05 -3.97 -5.00
N ARG A 60 5.23 -4.28 -3.99
CA ARG A 60 4.04 -3.51 -3.64
C ARG A 60 4.26 -2.75 -2.35
N ALA A 61 3.89 -1.48 -2.33
CA ALA A 61 3.81 -0.73 -1.08
C ALA A 61 2.60 -1.21 -0.29
N VAL A 62 2.76 -1.42 1.01
CA VAL A 62 1.65 -1.87 1.87
C VAL A 62 0.92 -0.66 2.43
N VAL A 63 -0.40 -0.68 2.33
CA VAL A 63 -1.28 0.29 3.01
C VAL A 63 -1.81 -0.39 4.27
N THR A 64 -1.54 0.18 5.44
CA THR A 64 -1.91 -0.46 6.72
C THR A 64 -2.14 0.56 7.82
N GLU A 65 -2.92 0.17 8.82
CA GLU A 65 -3.04 0.88 10.10
C GLU A 65 -2.12 0.33 11.16
N ASN A 66 -1.53 -0.84 10.93
CA ASN A 66 -0.62 -1.46 11.91
C ASN A 66 0.78 -0.85 11.78
N ILE A 67 0.91 0.37 12.27
CA ILE A 67 2.09 1.18 12.08
C ILE A 67 3.32 0.59 12.78
N PRO A 68 3.26 0.21 14.08
CA PRO A 68 4.48 -0.21 14.78
C PRO A 68 5.15 -1.42 14.14
N ASP A 69 4.37 -2.43 13.77
CA ASP A 69 4.92 -3.68 13.27
C ASP A 69 5.48 -3.52 11.86
N PHE A 70 4.72 -2.92 10.96
CA PHE A 70 5.20 -2.74 9.58
C PHE A 70 6.39 -1.79 9.51
N ARG A 71 6.39 -0.75 10.32
CA ARG A 71 7.53 0.17 10.40
C ARG A 71 8.79 -0.57 10.86
N ARG A 72 8.67 -1.43 11.86
CA ARG A 72 9.80 -2.21 12.36
C ARG A 72 10.40 -3.08 11.26
N TRP A 73 9.57 -3.77 10.50
CA TRP A 73 10.05 -4.64 9.42
C TRP A 73 10.67 -3.85 8.28
N GLY A 74 10.08 -2.73 7.92
CA GLY A 74 10.66 -1.85 6.90
C GLY A 74 12.04 -1.34 7.31
N ARG A 75 12.16 -0.88 8.55
CA ARG A 75 13.44 -0.41 9.08
C ARG A 75 14.49 -1.52 9.14
N THR A 76 14.07 -2.72 9.53
CA THR A 76 14.98 -3.87 9.57
C THR A 76 15.56 -4.18 8.18
N ARG A 77 14.73 -4.11 7.14
CA ARG A 77 15.24 -4.33 5.78
C ARG A 77 16.31 -3.30 5.41
N ILE A 78 16.06 -2.04 5.71
CA ILE A 78 17.04 -0.98 5.43
C ILE A 78 18.33 -1.22 6.22
N GLN A 79 18.22 -1.55 7.50
CA GLN A 79 19.37 -1.80 8.36
C GLN A 79 20.20 -2.99 7.93
N THR A 80 19.58 -3.95 7.23
CA THR A 80 20.28 -5.13 6.70
C THR A 80 20.64 -4.97 5.22
N SER A 81 20.75 -3.74 4.76
CA SER A 81 21.15 -3.40 3.39
C SER A 81 20.18 -3.94 2.34
N ARG A 82 18.91 -4.06 2.69
CA ARG A 82 17.84 -4.44 1.77
C ARG A 82 16.87 -3.29 1.64
N SER A 83 16.14 -3.25 0.56
CA SER A 83 15.13 -2.22 0.37
C SER A 83 13.73 -2.77 0.63
N HIS A 84 12.77 -1.88 0.82
CA HIS A 84 11.36 -2.25 0.82
C HIS A 84 10.59 -1.35 -0.14
N ALA A 85 9.44 -1.83 -0.59
CA ALA A 85 8.68 -1.17 -1.65
C ALA A 85 7.88 0.05 -1.17
N GLY A 86 7.86 0.29 0.13
CA GLY A 86 7.16 1.43 0.71
C GLY A 86 6.06 1.02 1.68
N LEU A 87 5.74 1.96 2.55
CA LEU A 87 4.67 1.81 3.53
C LEU A 87 3.79 3.06 3.50
N ILE A 88 2.49 2.85 3.41
CA ILE A 88 1.51 3.94 3.49
C ILE A 88 0.67 3.66 4.72
N PHE A 89 0.73 4.59 5.68
CA PHE A 89 0.01 4.46 6.93
C PHE A 89 -1.27 5.27 6.91
N THR A 90 -2.36 4.64 7.36
CA THR A 90 -3.61 5.35 7.61
C THR A 90 -3.92 5.31 9.10
N GLN A 91 -4.67 6.30 9.56
CA GLN A 91 -5.05 6.40 10.96
C GLN A 91 -6.56 6.42 11.06
N ASN A 92 -7.11 5.69 12.04
CA ASN A 92 -8.56 5.63 12.24
C ASN A 92 -9.16 7.01 12.52
N ALA A 93 -8.38 7.92 13.11
CA ALA A 93 -8.85 9.28 13.35
C ALA A 93 -9.18 10.03 12.05
N ARG A 94 -8.44 9.75 10.97
CA ARG A 94 -8.65 10.40 9.67
C ARG A 94 -9.52 9.60 8.73
N PHE A 95 -9.44 8.28 8.84
CA PHE A 95 -10.19 7.33 8.00
C PHE A 95 -10.88 6.31 8.90
N PRO A 96 -11.96 6.72 9.60
CA PRO A 96 -12.62 5.84 10.56
C PRO A 96 -13.17 4.58 9.90
N ARG A 97 -12.88 3.42 10.52
CA ARG A 97 -13.46 2.16 10.06
C ARG A 97 -14.97 2.19 10.24
N GLY A 98 -15.67 1.61 9.29
CA GLY A 98 -17.11 1.50 9.34
C GLY A 98 -17.87 2.77 9.02
N HIS A 99 -17.19 3.91 8.83
CA HIS A 99 -17.84 5.12 8.40
C HIS A 99 -18.15 5.03 6.90
N PRO A 100 -19.39 5.36 6.48
CA PRO A 100 -19.80 5.19 5.08
C PRO A 100 -18.93 5.91 4.06
N ARG A 101 -18.33 7.03 4.44
CA ARG A 101 -17.51 7.84 3.52
C ARG A 101 -16.05 7.41 3.45
N THR A 102 -15.59 6.58 4.37
CA THR A 102 -14.18 6.22 4.46
C THR A 102 -13.68 5.53 3.19
N PRO A 103 -14.37 4.54 2.60
CA PRO A 103 -13.86 3.91 1.39
C PRO A 103 -13.63 4.89 0.26
N GLY A 104 -14.58 5.78 -0.02
CA GLY A 104 -14.43 6.79 -1.07
C GLY A 104 -13.31 7.77 -0.80
N ARG A 105 -13.14 8.19 0.46
CA ARG A 105 -12.05 9.08 0.84
C ARG A 105 -10.70 8.41 0.69
N LEU A 106 -10.59 7.13 1.02
CA LEU A 106 -9.36 6.37 0.81
C LEU A 106 -9.04 6.24 -0.67
N VAL A 107 -10.04 5.94 -1.50
CA VAL A 107 -9.84 5.87 -2.95
C VAL A 107 -9.29 7.20 -3.48
N THR A 108 -9.91 8.31 -3.09
CA THR A 108 -9.48 9.64 -3.54
C THR A 108 -8.06 9.94 -3.10
N ALA A 109 -7.74 9.71 -1.82
CA ALA A 109 -6.42 10.03 -1.29
C ALA A 109 -5.33 9.15 -1.92
N LEU A 110 -5.59 7.86 -2.10
CA LEU A 110 -4.64 6.96 -2.71
C LEU A 110 -4.47 7.25 -4.20
N ASP A 111 -5.56 7.58 -4.89
CA ASP A 111 -5.50 7.96 -6.29
C ASP A 111 -4.62 9.20 -6.48
N GLU A 112 -4.80 10.21 -5.66
CA GLU A 112 -3.98 11.42 -5.71
C GLU A 112 -2.52 11.12 -5.45
N LEU A 113 -2.23 10.28 -4.45
CA LEU A 113 -0.86 9.90 -4.13
C LEU A 113 -0.21 9.16 -5.30
N LEU A 114 -0.90 8.18 -5.86
CA LEU A 114 -0.37 7.39 -6.96
C LEU A 114 -0.18 8.21 -8.24
N THR A 115 -1.07 9.18 -8.45
CA THR A 115 -1.00 10.06 -9.62
C THR A 115 0.14 11.07 -9.50
N SER A 116 0.59 11.38 -8.27
CA SER A 116 1.64 12.36 -8.03
C SER A 116 3.01 11.94 -8.55
N GLY A 117 3.20 10.65 -8.86
CA GLY A 117 4.50 10.15 -9.30
C GLY A 117 5.51 9.95 -8.17
N ILE A 118 5.05 9.92 -6.93
CA ILE A 118 5.94 9.71 -5.79
C ILE A 118 6.65 8.36 -5.89
N ASP A 119 7.93 8.35 -5.47
CA ASP A 119 8.68 7.11 -5.28
C ASP A 119 8.61 6.73 -3.81
N LEU A 120 8.01 5.58 -3.52
CA LEU A 120 7.82 5.11 -2.14
C LEU A 120 8.91 4.12 -1.70
N THR A 121 9.88 3.82 -2.52
CA THR A 121 10.96 2.90 -2.16
C THR A 121 11.64 3.37 -0.87
N ASN A 122 11.68 2.51 0.13
CA ASN A 122 12.29 2.80 1.43
C ASN A 122 11.65 3.96 2.18
N ARG A 123 10.41 4.30 1.86
CA ARG A 123 9.73 5.44 2.48
C ARG A 123 8.51 5.02 3.26
N GLU A 124 8.18 5.85 4.24
CA GLU A 124 6.93 5.80 5.00
C GLU A 124 6.12 7.04 4.61
N TYR A 125 4.86 6.83 4.29
CA TYR A 125 3.96 7.93 3.91
C TYR A 125 2.71 7.87 4.78
N TRP A 126 2.37 9.00 5.39
CA TRP A 126 1.17 9.13 6.22
C TRP A 126 0.05 9.73 5.37
N LEU A 127 -0.95 8.91 5.08
CA LEU A 127 -2.08 9.35 4.26
C LEU A 127 -2.97 10.31 5.05
N ALA A 128 -3.33 11.43 4.44
CA ALA A 128 -4.12 12.46 5.08
C ALA A 128 -5.46 12.66 4.38
#